data_6ddc9a80d1063f33c4ca58436d837a3b
#
_entry.id   6ddc9a80d1063f33c4ca58436d837a3b
#
_cell.length_a   1.000
_cell.length_b   1.000
_cell.length_c   1.000
_cell.angle_alpha   90.00
_cell.angle_beta   90.00
_cell.angle_gamma   90.00
#
_symmetry.space_group_name_H-M   'P 1'
#
loop_
_entity.id
_entity.type
_entity.pdbx_description
1 polymer ?
#
loop_
_entity_poly.entity_id
_entity_poly.type
_entity_poly.pdbx_seq_one_letter_code
_entity_poly.pdbx_strand_id
1 'polypeptide(L)'
;MAIEQTAITRATFDEVILPIYAPAEFIPVKGQGSRIWDQQGKEYVDFAGGIAVTALGHCHPALVNALKTQGETLWHISNVFTNEPALRLGRKLIEATFAERVVFMNSGTEANETAFKLARYYACVRHSPFKTKIIAFHNAFHGRSLFTVSVGGQPKYSDGFGPKPADIIHVPFNDLHAVKAVMDDHTCAVVVEPIQGEGGVTAATPEFLQGLRELCDQHQALLVFDEVQCGMGRTGDLFAYMYYGVTPDILTSAKALGGGFPISAMLTTAEIASAFHPGSHGSTYGGNPLACAVAGAAFDIINTPEVLEGIQAKRQRFVDHLQKIDQQYDVFSDIRGMGLLIGAELKPHYKGRARDFLYAGAEVGVMVLNAGPDVMRFAPSLVVEDADIDEGMQRFAHAVAKMIGA
;
A
#
# COMPACT_ATOMS: atom_id res chain seq x y z
N MET A 1 -42.56 18.43 7.51
CA MET A 1 -42.41 17.03 7.94
C MET A 1 -40.91 16.81 8.21
N ALA A 2 -40.55 16.62 9.47
CA ALA A 2 -39.19 16.19 9.80
C ALA A 2 -39.01 14.78 9.26
N ILE A 3 -38.04 14.59 8.36
CA ILE A 3 -37.62 13.25 7.91
C ILE A 3 -37.05 12.62 9.19
N GLU A 4 -37.75 11.65 9.77
CA GLU A 4 -37.17 10.78 10.79
C GLU A 4 -35.88 10.23 10.20
N GLN A 5 -34.74 10.65 10.73
CA GLN A 5 -33.47 10.10 10.32
C GLN A 5 -33.45 8.63 10.79
N THR A 6 -33.69 7.74 9.87
CA THR A 6 -33.55 6.30 10.09
C THR A 6 -32.16 6.06 10.66
N ALA A 7 -32.07 5.38 11.80
CA ALA A 7 -30.78 5.09 12.44
C ALA A 7 -29.89 4.30 11.49
N ILE A 8 -28.70 4.80 11.22
CA ILE A 8 -27.70 4.12 10.39
C ILE A 8 -27.10 2.96 11.21
N THR A 9 -27.28 1.75 10.70
CA THR A 9 -26.83 0.51 11.35
C THR A 9 -25.98 -0.33 10.40
N ARG A 10 -25.41 -1.43 10.89
CA ARG A 10 -24.68 -2.38 10.04
C ARG A 10 -25.59 -2.95 8.92
N ALA A 11 -26.87 -3.19 9.18
CA ALA A 11 -27.83 -3.65 8.18
C ALA A 11 -28.00 -2.66 7.03
N THR A 12 -27.89 -1.35 7.27
CA THR A 12 -27.95 -0.32 6.23
C THR A 12 -26.87 -0.52 5.17
N PHE A 13 -25.71 -1.08 5.53
CA PHE A 13 -24.65 -1.40 4.57
C PHE A 13 -25.15 -2.40 3.50
N ASP A 14 -25.82 -3.45 3.96
CA ASP A 14 -26.30 -4.51 3.06
C ASP A 14 -27.45 -4.02 2.14
N GLU A 15 -28.16 -2.99 2.57
CA GLU A 15 -29.23 -2.35 1.80
C GLU A 15 -28.71 -1.42 0.70
N VAL A 16 -27.61 -0.68 0.95
CA VAL A 16 -27.24 0.46 0.07
C VAL A 16 -25.88 0.30 -0.61
N ILE A 17 -25.01 -0.60 -0.14
CA ILE A 17 -23.66 -0.80 -0.70
C ILE A 17 -23.63 -2.07 -1.55
N LEU A 18 -22.99 -1.99 -2.72
CA LEU A 18 -22.73 -3.18 -3.54
C LEU A 18 -22.03 -4.27 -2.73
N PRO A 19 -22.39 -5.56 -2.87
CA PRO A 19 -21.89 -6.66 -2.04
C PRO A 19 -20.47 -7.11 -2.44
N ILE A 20 -19.56 -6.15 -2.57
CA ILE A 20 -18.13 -6.39 -2.90
C ILE A 20 -17.23 -6.39 -1.65
N TYR A 21 -17.78 -6.01 -0.50
CA TYR A 21 -17.08 -6.00 0.78
C TYR A 21 -17.85 -6.81 1.82
N ALA A 22 -17.12 -7.35 2.79
CA ALA A 22 -17.69 -8.00 3.97
C ALA A 22 -17.11 -7.33 5.23
N PRO A 23 -17.64 -6.15 5.62
CA PRO A 23 -17.15 -5.42 6.76
C PRO A 23 -17.46 -6.12 8.09
N ALA A 24 -16.74 -5.71 9.15
CA ALA A 24 -17.03 -6.14 10.51
C ALA A 24 -18.41 -5.67 10.97
N GLU A 25 -18.91 -6.25 12.07
CA GLU A 25 -20.24 -5.97 12.61
C GLU A 25 -20.37 -4.59 13.32
N PHE A 26 -19.25 -3.94 13.61
CA PHE A 26 -19.23 -2.62 14.22
C PHE A 26 -18.96 -1.50 13.20
N ILE A 27 -19.43 -0.30 13.49
CA ILE A 27 -19.24 0.89 12.67
C ILE A 27 -18.36 1.88 13.41
N PRO A 28 -17.09 2.08 12.97
CA PRO A 28 -16.23 3.14 13.51
C PRO A 28 -16.80 4.52 13.22
N VAL A 29 -16.77 5.41 14.22
CA VAL A 29 -17.29 6.79 14.11
C VAL A 29 -16.31 7.85 14.55
N LYS A 30 -15.22 7.47 15.24
CA LYS A 30 -14.20 8.39 15.73
C LYS A 30 -12.83 7.70 15.68
N GLY A 31 -11.79 8.46 15.35
CA GLY A 31 -10.40 8.01 15.41
C GLY A 31 -9.49 9.10 15.96
N GLN A 32 -8.44 8.71 16.71
CA GLN A 32 -7.40 9.60 17.21
C GLN A 32 -6.11 8.79 17.45
N GLY A 33 -5.01 9.18 16.84
CA GLY A 33 -3.76 8.42 16.94
C GLY A 33 -3.96 6.97 16.48
N SER A 34 -3.54 6.01 17.30
CA SER A 34 -3.71 4.58 17.03
C SER A 34 -5.01 3.99 17.56
N ARG A 35 -6.01 4.82 17.88
CA ARG A 35 -7.27 4.37 18.47
C ARG A 35 -8.47 4.78 17.65
N ILE A 36 -9.50 3.94 17.63
CA ILE A 36 -10.81 4.24 17.05
C ILE A 36 -11.92 3.87 18.05
N TRP A 37 -13.09 4.46 17.86
CA TRP A 37 -14.30 4.16 18.64
C TRP A 37 -15.45 3.89 17.68
N ASP A 38 -16.26 2.90 18.01
CA ASP A 38 -17.48 2.58 17.28
C ASP A 38 -18.70 3.37 17.77
N GLN A 39 -19.84 3.13 17.13
CA GLN A 39 -21.13 3.75 17.48
C GLN A 39 -21.57 3.46 18.93
N GLN A 40 -21.13 2.37 19.53
CA GLN A 40 -21.44 1.97 20.90
C GLN A 40 -20.45 2.55 21.91
N GLY A 41 -19.44 3.27 21.43
CA GLY A 41 -18.38 3.86 22.26
C GLY A 41 -17.28 2.85 22.65
N LYS A 42 -17.28 1.64 22.09
CA LYS A 42 -16.21 0.67 22.31
C LYS A 42 -14.94 1.15 21.61
N GLU A 43 -13.83 1.07 22.33
CA GLU A 43 -12.52 1.46 21.86
C GLU A 43 -11.75 0.26 21.26
N TYR A 44 -10.98 0.56 20.22
CA TYR A 44 -10.10 -0.40 19.54
C TYR A 44 -8.72 0.21 19.36
N VAL A 45 -7.66 -0.58 19.60
CA VAL A 45 -6.31 -0.26 19.13
C VAL A 45 -6.21 -0.67 17.68
N ASP A 46 -5.77 0.24 16.81
CA ASP A 46 -5.73 0.03 15.36
C ASP A 46 -4.33 -0.35 14.87
N PHE A 47 -4.12 -1.62 14.62
CA PHE A 47 -2.94 -2.16 13.92
C PHE A 47 -3.22 -2.49 12.46
N ALA A 48 -4.41 -2.15 11.95
CA ALA A 48 -4.78 -2.28 10.55
C ALA A 48 -4.39 -1.04 9.73
N GLY A 49 -4.43 0.14 10.35
CA GLY A 49 -4.06 1.40 9.72
C GLY A 49 -4.79 1.68 8.41
N GLY A 50 -6.04 1.21 8.23
CA GLY A 50 -6.77 1.35 6.96
C GLY A 50 -6.08 0.64 5.78
N ILE A 51 -5.41 -0.48 6.02
CA ILE A 51 -4.52 -1.20 5.09
C ILE A 51 -3.25 -0.38 4.79
N ALA A 52 -2.49 -0.05 5.85
CA ALA A 52 -1.25 0.74 5.80
C ALA A 52 -1.43 2.17 5.24
N VAL A 53 -2.60 2.76 5.40
CA VAL A 53 -2.94 4.10 4.88
C VAL A 53 -2.70 5.19 5.92
N THR A 54 -3.23 5.04 7.14
CA THR A 54 -3.14 6.04 8.21
C THR A 54 -1.77 6.01 8.89
N ALA A 55 -0.74 6.34 8.12
CA ALA A 55 0.66 6.22 8.55
C ALA A 55 1.00 7.09 9.79
N LEU A 56 0.30 8.19 9.99
CA LEU A 56 0.45 9.07 11.15
C LEU A 56 -0.66 8.90 12.18
N GLY A 57 -1.45 7.80 12.07
CA GLY A 57 -2.62 7.58 12.89
C GLY A 57 -3.83 8.41 12.44
N HIS A 58 -4.94 8.22 13.15
CA HIS A 58 -6.18 8.89 12.84
C HIS A 58 -6.16 10.35 13.28
N CYS A 59 -6.67 11.24 12.43
CA CYS A 59 -6.86 12.67 12.72
C CYS A 59 -5.58 13.36 13.24
N HIS A 60 -4.42 13.05 12.64
CA HIS A 60 -3.17 13.70 13.03
C HIS A 60 -3.30 15.22 12.94
N PRO A 61 -2.92 15.99 13.98
CA PRO A 61 -3.19 17.43 14.04
C PRO A 61 -2.65 18.23 12.85
N ALA A 62 -1.45 17.90 12.37
CA ALA A 62 -0.85 18.58 11.22
C ALA A 62 -1.65 18.34 9.92
N LEU A 63 -2.14 17.11 9.69
CA LEU A 63 -2.95 16.78 8.52
C LEU A 63 -4.31 17.46 8.58
N VAL A 64 -4.95 17.45 9.77
CA VAL A 64 -6.22 18.16 10.00
C VAL A 64 -6.05 19.67 9.78
N ASN A 65 -4.93 20.26 10.24
CA ASN A 65 -4.65 21.66 10.03
C ASN A 65 -4.42 22.00 8.54
N ALA A 66 -3.63 21.19 7.83
CA ALA A 66 -3.41 21.36 6.39
C ALA A 66 -4.72 21.26 5.61
N LEU A 67 -5.59 20.29 5.96
CA LEU A 67 -6.92 20.13 5.38
C LEU A 67 -7.79 21.37 5.58
N LYS A 68 -7.86 21.90 6.81
CA LYS A 68 -8.65 23.09 7.15
C LYS A 68 -8.15 24.31 6.40
N THR A 69 -6.85 24.57 6.48
CA THR A 69 -6.24 25.76 5.84
C THR A 69 -6.43 25.74 4.32
N GLN A 70 -6.15 24.61 3.70
CA GLN A 70 -6.32 24.47 2.24
C GLN A 70 -7.80 24.42 1.87
N GLY A 71 -8.66 23.88 2.73
CA GLY A 71 -10.11 23.82 2.55
C GLY A 71 -10.77 25.21 2.50
N GLU A 72 -10.20 26.20 3.19
CA GLU A 72 -10.62 27.59 3.14
C GLU A 72 -10.03 28.39 1.96
N THR A 73 -9.11 27.79 1.20
CA THR A 73 -8.36 28.48 0.13
C THR A 73 -8.81 28.02 -1.27
N LEU A 74 -8.56 26.76 -1.61
CA LEU A 74 -8.86 26.21 -2.93
C LEU A 74 -8.91 24.68 -2.85
N TRP A 75 -10.05 24.09 -3.24
CA TRP A 75 -10.24 22.64 -3.19
C TRP A 75 -9.75 21.91 -4.43
N HIS A 76 -10.12 22.48 -5.59
CA HIS A 76 -9.87 21.85 -6.88
C HIS A 76 -9.67 22.90 -7.95
N ILE A 77 -8.79 22.61 -8.90
CA ILE A 77 -8.65 23.32 -10.15
C ILE A 77 -8.21 22.30 -11.22
N SER A 78 -8.64 22.48 -12.44
CA SER A 78 -8.26 21.62 -13.56
C SER A 78 -6.74 21.61 -13.81
N ASN A 79 -6.21 20.49 -14.29
CA ASN A 79 -4.83 20.38 -14.77
C ASN A 79 -4.53 21.20 -16.05
N VAL A 80 -5.51 21.91 -16.59
CA VAL A 80 -5.29 23.02 -17.54
C VAL A 80 -4.56 24.18 -16.87
N PHE A 81 -4.73 24.32 -15.57
CA PHE A 81 -4.01 25.24 -14.70
C PHE A 81 -3.13 24.44 -13.74
N THR A 82 -2.18 25.08 -13.09
CA THR A 82 -1.39 24.46 -12.02
C THR A 82 -1.74 25.06 -10.66
N ASN A 83 -1.23 24.46 -9.57
CA ASN A 83 -1.43 24.96 -8.21
C ASN A 83 -0.16 24.78 -7.36
N GLU A 84 0.06 25.68 -6.40
CA GLU A 84 1.25 25.64 -5.54
C GLU A 84 1.39 24.37 -4.69
N PRO A 85 0.35 23.85 -4.02
CA PRO A 85 0.46 22.62 -3.23
C PRO A 85 1.01 21.44 -4.03
N ALA A 86 0.55 21.24 -5.27
CA ALA A 86 1.05 20.19 -6.15
C ALA A 86 2.53 20.40 -6.53
N LEU A 87 2.91 21.62 -6.85
CA LEU A 87 4.30 21.94 -7.18
C LEU A 87 5.24 21.78 -5.98
N ARG A 88 4.80 22.17 -4.78
CA ARG A 88 5.56 22.00 -3.54
C ARG A 88 5.75 20.51 -3.21
N LEU A 89 4.69 19.69 -3.24
CA LEU A 89 4.78 18.26 -3.00
C LEU A 89 5.65 17.58 -4.06
N GLY A 90 5.50 17.95 -5.34
CA GLY A 90 6.33 17.43 -6.42
C GLY A 90 7.81 17.70 -6.19
N ARG A 91 8.18 18.92 -5.79
CA ARG A 91 9.55 19.26 -5.45
C ARG A 91 10.09 18.43 -4.29
N LYS A 92 9.34 18.28 -3.20
CA LYS A 92 9.74 17.47 -2.04
C LYS A 92 10.02 16.01 -2.42
N LEU A 93 9.16 15.41 -3.24
CA LEU A 93 9.33 14.03 -3.70
C LEU A 93 10.57 13.89 -4.60
N ILE A 94 10.81 14.84 -5.51
CA ILE A 94 11.98 14.83 -6.39
C ILE A 94 13.28 15.03 -5.59
N GLU A 95 13.30 15.97 -4.66
CA GLU A 95 14.50 16.23 -3.83
C GLU A 95 14.85 15.04 -2.91
N ALA A 96 13.88 14.22 -2.53
CA ALA A 96 14.08 13.10 -1.62
C ALA A 96 14.25 11.73 -2.32
N THR A 97 14.18 11.66 -3.66
CA THR A 97 14.22 10.39 -4.40
C THR A 97 15.14 10.49 -5.62
N PHE A 98 15.23 9.39 -6.38
CA PHE A 98 15.92 9.35 -7.68
C PHE A 98 15.18 10.11 -8.79
N ALA A 99 13.91 10.41 -8.57
CA ALA A 99 13.02 10.88 -9.61
C ALA A 99 13.30 12.35 -10.00
N GLU A 100 13.03 12.67 -11.25
CA GLU A 100 13.12 14.03 -11.80
C GLU A 100 11.75 14.56 -12.25
N ARG A 101 10.76 13.67 -12.32
CA ARG A 101 9.37 13.99 -12.71
C ARG A 101 8.39 13.20 -11.85
N VAL A 102 7.26 13.83 -11.57
CA VAL A 102 6.16 13.24 -10.84
C VAL A 102 4.83 13.61 -11.50
N VAL A 103 3.88 12.69 -11.45
CA VAL A 103 2.48 12.96 -11.74
C VAL A 103 1.62 12.45 -10.58
N PHE A 104 0.61 13.26 -10.20
CA PHE A 104 -0.30 12.91 -9.12
C PHE A 104 -1.60 12.33 -9.67
N MET A 105 -2.09 11.29 -9.00
CA MET A 105 -3.37 10.64 -9.22
C MET A 105 -4.11 10.54 -7.88
N ASN A 106 -5.20 9.77 -7.80
CA ASN A 106 -6.05 9.71 -6.61
C ASN A 106 -5.95 8.39 -5.85
N SER A 107 -5.49 7.33 -6.51
CA SER A 107 -5.39 5.98 -5.96
C SER A 107 -4.15 5.25 -6.45
N GLY A 108 -3.70 4.23 -5.69
CA GLY A 108 -2.59 3.37 -6.13
C GLY A 108 -2.88 2.68 -7.46
N THR A 109 -4.14 2.33 -7.72
CA THR A 109 -4.58 1.80 -9.01
C THR A 109 -4.27 2.78 -10.15
N GLU A 110 -4.60 4.05 -10.00
CA GLU A 110 -4.34 5.07 -11.05
C GLU A 110 -2.84 5.35 -11.22
N ALA A 111 -2.06 5.34 -10.14
CA ALA A 111 -0.60 5.48 -10.24
C ALA A 111 0.02 4.30 -11.02
N ASN A 112 -0.40 3.07 -10.73
CA ASN A 112 0.05 1.88 -11.44
C ASN A 112 -0.44 1.85 -12.89
N GLU A 113 -1.69 2.25 -13.17
CA GLU A 113 -2.21 2.42 -14.53
C GLU A 113 -1.33 3.37 -15.34
N THR A 114 -0.95 4.50 -14.73
CA THR A 114 -0.04 5.49 -15.34
C THR A 114 1.34 4.90 -15.60
N ALA A 115 1.90 4.17 -14.64
CA ALA A 115 3.21 3.51 -14.75
C ALA A 115 3.25 2.50 -15.88
N PHE A 116 2.24 1.62 -15.99
CA PHE A 116 2.18 0.57 -17.01
C PHE A 116 1.94 1.16 -18.40
N LYS A 117 1.12 2.20 -18.50
CA LYS A 117 0.93 2.94 -19.75
C LYS A 117 2.20 3.64 -20.20
N LEU A 118 2.91 4.30 -19.27
CA LEU A 118 4.19 4.96 -19.57
C LEU A 118 5.23 3.94 -20.03
N ALA A 119 5.36 2.80 -19.33
CA ALA A 119 6.33 1.77 -19.70
C ALA A 119 6.09 1.22 -21.10
N ARG A 120 4.85 0.89 -21.45
CA ARG A 120 4.49 0.45 -22.80
C ARG A 120 4.73 1.53 -23.85
N TYR A 121 4.35 2.77 -23.55
CA TYR A 121 4.48 3.85 -24.51
C TYR A 121 5.95 4.25 -24.72
N TYR A 122 6.75 4.29 -23.63
CA TYR A 122 8.19 4.51 -23.71
C TYR A 122 8.86 3.45 -24.61
N ALA A 123 8.57 2.18 -24.37
CA ALA A 123 9.10 1.08 -25.18
C ALA A 123 8.68 1.19 -26.66
N CYS A 124 7.43 1.55 -26.92
CA CYS A 124 6.90 1.76 -28.28
C CYS A 124 7.66 2.86 -29.04
N VAL A 125 7.88 4.02 -28.40
CA VAL A 125 8.46 5.18 -29.08
C VAL A 125 9.99 5.17 -29.11
N ARG A 126 10.65 4.47 -28.17
CA ARG A 126 12.10 4.42 -28.06
C ARG A 126 12.73 3.16 -28.67
N HIS A 127 11.99 2.07 -28.73
CA HIS A 127 12.51 0.78 -29.18
C HIS A 127 11.67 0.18 -30.31
N SER A 128 10.48 -0.37 -29.98
CA SER A 128 9.64 -1.06 -30.94
C SER A 128 8.17 -1.07 -30.51
N PRO A 129 7.20 -0.89 -31.43
CA PRO A 129 5.79 -1.03 -31.13
C PRO A 129 5.37 -2.45 -30.68
N PHE A 130 6.24 -3.45 -30.88
CA PHE A 130 6.04 -4.83 -30.43
C PHE A 130 6.62 -5.10 -29.03
N LYS A 131 7.27 -4.13 -28.40
CA LYS A 131 7.84 -4.25 -27.06
C LYS A 131 6.76 -3.90 -26.03
N THR A 132 5.84 -4.84 -25.78
CA THR A 132 4.60 -4.62 -25.01
C THR A 132 4.49 -5.53 -23.78
N LYS A 133 5.36 -6.56 -23.66
CA LYS A 133 5.30 -7.56 -22.61
C LYS A 133 5.62 -6.95 -21.24
N ILE A 134 4.76 -7.22 -20.26
CA ILE A 134 4.97 -6.92 -18.85
C ILE A 134 5.17 -8.24 -18.11
N ILE A 135 6.25 -8.36 -17.35
CA ILE A 135 6.48 -9.46 -16.42
C ILE A 135 6.05 -8.97 -15.03
N ALA A 136 5.22 -9.76 -14.36
CA ALA A 136 4.74 -9.54 -13.01
C ALA A 136 4.81 -10.84 -12.19
N PHE A 137 4.39 -10.81 -10.94
CA PHE A 137 4.61 -11.94 -10.04
C PHE A 137 3.31 -12.51 -9.50
N HIS A 138 3.27 -13.84 -9.29
CA HIS A 138 2.17 -14.47 -8.59
C HIS A 138 1.97 -13.85 -7.20
N ASN A 139 0.73 -13.77 -6.75
CA ASN A 139 0.28 -13.15 -5.50
C ASN A 139 0.44 -11.62 -5.43
N ALA A 140 0.94 -10.94 -6.46
CA ALA A 140 1.03 -9.49 -6.50
C ALA A 140 -0.35 -8.82 -6.48
N PHE A 141 -0.39 -7.58 -5.96
CA PHE A 141 -1.57 -6.73 -5.98
C PHE A 141 -1.22 -5.32 -6.46
N HIS A 142 -1.68 -4.95 -7.65
CA HIS A 142 -1.38 -3.65 -8.26
C HIS A 142 -2.60 -2.75 -8.48
N GLY A 143 -3.79 -3.17 -8.03
CA GLY A 143 -5.03 -2.40 -8.17
C GLY A 143 -6.19 -3.20 -8.75
N ARG A 144 -7.30 -2.50 -9.03
CA ARG A 144 -8.57 -3.10 -9.44
C ARG A 144 -9.14 -2.58 -10.76
N SER A 145 -8.46 -1.65 -11.48
CA SER A 145 -8.82 -1.37 -12.88
C SER A 145 -8.49 -2.57 -13.77
N LEU A 146 -9.09 -2.66 -14.94
CA LEU A 146 -8.94 -3.85 -15.79
C LEU A 146 -7.47 -4.13 -16.15
N PHE A 147 -6.66 -3.08 -16.36
CA PHE A 147 -5.24 -3.27 -16.64
C PHE A 147 -4.46 -3.64 -15.38
N THR A 148 -4.61 -2.88 -14.28
CA THR A 148 -3.85 -3.16 -13.05
C THR A 148 -4.20 -4.49 -12.42
N VAL A 149 -5.49 -4.91 -12.45
CA VAL A 149 -5.90 -6.23 -11.94
C VAL A 149 -5.37 -7.36 -12.81
N SER A 150 -5.14 -7.10 -14.11
CA SER A 150 -4.54 -8.06 -15.02
C SER A 150 -3.04 -8.22 -14.84
N VAL A 151 -2.34 -7.15 -14.43
CA VAL A 151 -0.92 -7.21 -14.02
C VAL A 151 -0.79 -7.83 -12.62
N GLY A 152 -1.79 -7.69 -11.76
CA GLY A 152 -1.86 -8.38 -10.47
C GLY A 152 -1.88 -9.90 -10.61
N GLY A 153 -1.14 -10.60 -9.75
CA GLY A 153 -0.92 -12.05 -9.83
C GLY A 153 -1.93 -12.91 -9.09
N GLN A 154 -3.17 -12.41 -8.87
CA GLN A 154 -4.21 -13.11 -8.11
C GLN A 154 -5.47 -13.33 -8.97
N PRO A 155 -5.65 -14.52 -9.56
CA PRO A 155 -6.78 -14.82 -10.47
C PRO A 155 -8.15 -14.50 -9.90
N LYS A 156 -8.36 -14.71 -8.58
CA LYS A 156 -9.63 -14.39 -7.88
C LYS A 156 -10.12 -12.96 -8.06
N TYR A 157 -9.22 -12.03 -8.42
CA TYR A 157 -9.56 -10.61 -8.63
C TYR A 157 -9.75 -10.24 -10.09
N SER A 158 -9.23 -11.04 -11.01
CA SER A 158 -9.22 -10.74 -12.45
C SER A 158 -10.13 -11.64 -13.29
N ASP A 159 -10.49 -12.82 -12.77
CA ASP A 159 -11.30 -13.77 -13.53
C ASP A 159 -12.77 -13.33 -13.62
N GLY A 160 -13.40 -13.57 -14.75
CA GLY A 160 -14.80 -13.24 -15.02
C GLY A 160 -15.04 -11.83 -15.61
N PHE A 161 -14.00 -10.99 -15.74
CA PHE A 161 -14.14 -9.62 -16.27
C PHE A 161 -13.82 -9.48 -17.77
N GLY A 162 -13.84 -10.58 -18.50
CA GLY A 162 -13.60 -10.59 -19.96
C GLY A 162 -12.11 -10.72 -20.32
N PRO A 163 -11.74 -10.42 -21.57
CA PRO A 163 -10.37 -10.61 -22.02
C PRO A 163 -9.42 -9.65 -21.29
N LYS A 164 -8.33 -10.20 -20.76
CA LYS A 164 -7.24 -9.42 -20.17
C LYS A 164 -6.40 -8.76 -21.26
N PRO A 165 -5.76 -7.62 -21.00
CA PRO A 165 -4.74 -7.08 -21.89
C PRO A 165 -3.69 -8.15 -22.22
N ALA A 166 -3.32 -8.23 -23.51
CA ALA A 166 -2.30 -9.20 -23.96
C ALA A 166 -0.91 -8.88 -23.37
N ASP A 167 -0.02 -9.87 -23.47
CA ASP A 167 1.41 -9.74 -23.13
C ASP A 167 1.67 -9.42 -21.65
N ILE A 168 0.91 -10.03 -20.75
CA ILE A 168 1.18 -10.00 -19.30
C ILE A 168 1.55 -11.42 -18.87
N ILE A 169 2.76 -11.60 -18.35
CA ILE A 169 3.30 -12.89 -17.93
C ILE A 169 3.54 -12.86 -16.44
N HIS A 170 3.02 -13.86 -15.72
CA HIS A 170 3.23 -14.03 -14.29
C HIS A 170 4.21 -15.17 -14.02
N VAL A 171 5.17 -14.90 -13.14
CA VAL A 171 6.18 -15.87 -12.70
C VAL A 171 6.22 -15.93 -11.16
N PRO A 172 6.82 -16.97 -10.54
CA PRO A 172 6.99 -17.00 -9.10
C PRO A 172 7.82 -15.83 -8.58
N PHE A 173 7.38 -15.27 -7.44
CA PHE A 173 8.11 -14.21 -6.73
C PHE A 173 9.40 -14.77 -6.11
N ASN A 174 10.48 -14.01 -6.09
CA ASN A 174 11.82 -14.43 -5.65
C ASN A 174 12.46 -15.56 -6.51
N ASP A 175 11.97 -15.77 -7.72
CA ASP A 175 12.55 -16.74 -8.67
C ASP A 175 13.13 -16.02 -9.91
N LEU A 176 14.39 -15.63 -9.81
CA LEU A 176 15.09 -14.95 -10.93
C LEU A 176 15.26 -15.87 -12.14
N HIS A 177 15.32 -17.19 -11.94
CA HIS A 177 15.43 -18.14 -13.05
C HIS A 177 14.14 -18.16 -13.89
N ALA A 178 12.99 -18.12 -13.23
CA ALA A 178 11.70 -18.02 -13.91
C ALA A 178 11.56 -16.72 -14.70
N VAL A 179 12.07 -15.59 -14.17
CA VAL A 179 12.11 -14.31 -14.91
C VAL A 179 12.98 -14.43 -16.17
N LYS A 180 14.20 -14.97 -16.05
CA LYS A 180 15.12 -15.17 -17.17
C LYS A 180 14.52 -16.03 -18.29
N ALA A 181 13.72 -17.02 -17.92
CA ALA A 181 13.10 -17.94 -18.88
C ALA A 181 12.04 -17.29 -19.78
N VAL A 182 11.42 -16.18 -19.34
CA VAL A 182 10.34 -15.51 -20.09
C VAL A 182 10.73 -14.13 -20.61
N MET A 183 11.87 -13.60 -20.16
CA MET A 183 12.35 -12.26 -20.53
C MET A 183 12.98 -12.31 -21.93
N ASP A 184 12.62 -11.35 -22.78
CA ASP A 184 13.09 -11.21 -24.14
C ASP A 184 13.02 -9.75 -24.62
N ASP A 185 13.33 -9.50 -25.88
CA ASP A 185 13.35 -8.17 -26.49
C ASP A 185 11.96 -7.53 -26.62
N HIS A 186 10.88 -8.30 -26.43
CA HIS A 186 9.52 -7.79 -26.37
C HIS A 186 9.10 -7.32 -24.98
N THR A 187 9.92 -7.56 -23.95
CA THR A 187 9.63 -7.17 -22.57
C THR A 187 9.84 -5.67 -22.38
N CYS A 188 8.78 -4.91 -22.12
CA CYS A 188 8.84 -3.47 -21.86
C CYS A 188 9.05 -3.14 -20.39
N ALA A 189 8.57 -3.97 -19.46
CA ALA A 189 8.70 -3.73 -18.03
C ALA A 189 8.68 -5.03 -17.21
N VAL A 190 9.34 -4.96 -16.05
CA VAL A 190 9.14 -5.87 -14.93
C VAL A 190 8.50 -5.05 -13.80
N VAL A 191 7.37 -5.51 -13.27
CA VAL A 191 6.60 -4.84 -12.21
C VAL A 191 6.69 -5.66 -10.94
N VAL A 192 7.16 -5.06 -9.86
CA VAL A 192 7.38 -5.75 -8.59
C VAL A 192 7.01 -4.88 -7.39
N GLU A 193 6.36 -5.48 -6.39
CA GLU A 193 6.30 -4.92 -5.04
C GLU A 193 7.59 -5.35 -4.31
N PRO A 194 8.40 -4.43 -3.74
CA PRO A 194 9.53 -4.82 -2.88
C PRO A 194 9.11 -5.70 -1.70
N ILE A 195 7.86 -5.52 -1.24
CA ILE A 195 7.19 -6.42 -0.30
C ILE A 195 5.77 -6.65 -0.79
N GLN A 196 5.42 -7.89 -1.12
CA GLN A 196 4.04 -8.26 -1.47
C GLN A 196 3.15 -8.18 -0.23
N GLY A 197 2.51 -7.02 -0.03
CA GLY A 197 1.70 -6.76 1.17
C GLY A 197 0.44 -7.63 1.25
N GLU A 198 -0.25 -7.85 0.14
CA GLU A 198 -1.45 -8.71 0.04
C GLU A 198 -1.09 -10.19 -0.19
N GLY A 199 0.11 -10.46 -0.69
CA GLY A 199 0.66 -11.78 -0.96
C GLY A 199 1.39 -12.41 0.25
N GLY A 200 0.86 -12.25 1.47
CA GLY A 200 1.40 -12.90 2.66
C GLY A 200 2.54 -12.12 3.35
N VAL A 201 2.67 -10.84 3.11
CA VAL A 201 3.76 -9.97 3.63
C VAL A 201 5.13 -10.56 3.32
N THR A 202 5.34 -10.91 2.05
CA THR A 202 6.57 -11.56 1.57
C THR A 202 7.52 -10.51 1.00
N ALA A 203 8.69 -10.35 1.59
CA ALA A 203 9.73 -9.44 1.10
C ALA A 203 10.51 -10.05 -0.07
N ALA A 204 10.92 -9.21 -1.01
CA ALA A 204 11.91 -9.59 -2.01
C ALA A 204 13.27 -9.85 -1.35
N THR A 205 14.05 -10.77 -1.92
CA THR A 205 15.45 -10.87 -1.52
C THR A 205 16.28 -9.80 -2.23
N PRO A 206 17.38 -9.30 -1.60
CA PRO A 206 18.25 -8.34 -2.26
C PRO A 206 18.78 -8.83 -3.60
N GLU A 207 19.18 -10.10 -3.68
CA GLU A 207 19.70 -10.74 -4.90
C GLU A 207 18.66 -10.80 -6.01
N PHE A 208 17.39 -10.98 -5.64
CA PHE A 208 16.29 -10.99 -6.60
C PHE A 208 16.10 -9.60 -7.23
N LEU A 209 15.99 -8.55 -6.41
CA LEU A 209 15.82 -7.18 -6.93
C LEU A 209 17.03 -6.70 -7.74
N GLN A 210 18.25 -7.01 -7.28
CA GLN A 210 19.47 -6.72 -8.04
C GLN A 210 19.48 -7.45 -9.38
N GLY A 211 19.12 -8.72 -9.39
CA GLY A 211 19.02 -9.50 -10.63
C GLY A 211 17.93 -9.01 -11.58
N LEU A 212 16.79 -8.51 -11.06
CA LEU A 212 15.77 -7.85 -11.88
C LEU A 212 16.32 -6.57 -12.53
N ARG A 213 17.08 -5.76 -11.80
CA ARG A 213 17.71 -4.54 -12.34
C ARG A 213 18.66 -4.90 -13.49
N GLU A 214 19.55 -5.86 -13.27
CA GLU A 214 20.50 -6.31 -14.28
C GLU A 214 19.80 -6.86 -15.56
N LEU A 215 18.74 -7.64 -15.39
CA LEU A 215 17.96 -8.16 -16.50
C LEU A 215 17.22 -7.05 -17.26
N CYS A 216 16.63 -6.09 -16.54
CA CYS A 216 15.96 -4.96 -17.17
C CYS A 216 16.96 -4.13 -17.99
N ASP A 217 18.16 -3.88 -17.46
CA ASP A 217 19.21 -3.14 -18.17
C ASP A 217 19.67 -3.88 -19.45
N GLN A 218 19.88 -5.19 -19.35
CA GLN A 218 20.30 -6.05 -20.50
C GLN A 218 19.27 -6.05 -21.63
N HIS A 219 17.98 -6.06 -21.28
CA HIS A 219 16.89 -6.14 -22.26
C HIS A 219 16.25 -4.77 -22.55
N GLN A 220 16.80 -3.68 -22.02
CA GLN A 220 16.22 -2.33 -22.17
C GLN A 220 14.74 -2.29 -21.78
N ALA A 221 14.38 -3.03 -20.72
CA ALA A 221 13.07 -3.03 -20.08
C ALA A 221 13.07 -2.10 -18.87
N LEU A 222 11.94 -1.53 -18.51
CA LEU A 222 11.84 -0.68 -17.32
C LEU A 222 11.56 -1.53 -16.07
N LEU A 223 12.26 -1.22 -14.98
CA LEU A 223 11.97 -1.77 -13.66
C LEU A 223 11.00 -0.86 -12.94
N VAL A 224 9.81 -1.37 -12.63
CA VAL A 224 8.74 -0.63 -11.95
C VAL A 224 8.59 -1.17 -10.54
N PHE A 225 8.82 -0.30 -9.53
CA PHE A 225 8.54 -0.63 -8.14
C PHE A 225 7.17 -0.09 -7.74
N ASP A 226 6.27 -0.99 -7.39
CA ASP A 226 5.03 -0.64 -6.71
C ASP A 226 5.30 -0.50 -5.21
N GLU A 227 5.49 0.72 -4.76
CA GLU A 227 5.68 1.06 -3.35
C GLU A 227 4.41 1.68 -2.72
N VAL A 228 3.25 1.39 -3.27
CA VAL A 228 1.96 1.85 -2.75
C VAL A 228 1.75 1.41 -1.30
N GLN A 229 2.19 0.22 -0.92
CA GLN A 229 2.01 -0.28 0.45
C GLN A 229 3.29 -0.22 1.30
N CYS A 230 4.45 -0.46 0.73
CA CYS A 230 5.72 -0.53 1.45
C CYS A 230 6.49 0.79 1.50
N GLY A 231 6.11 1.79 0.70
CA GLY A 231 6.76 3.10 0.70
C GLY A 231 6.34 4.01 1.84
N MET A 232 6.78 5.25 1.76
CA MET A 232 6.46 6.33 2.71
C MET A 232 6.76 5.94 4.17
N GLY A 233 8.00 5.51 4.44
CA GLY A 233 8.50 5.24 5.77
C GLY A 233 8.16 3.86 6.34
N ARG A 234 7.30 3.07 5.68
CA ARG A 234 6.79 1.80 6.22
C ARG A 234 7.88 0.79 6.56
N THR A 235 8.98 0.77 5.82
CA THR A 235 10.12 -0.15 6.00
C THR A 235 11.23 0.37 6.90
N GLY A 236 11.20 1.67 7.26
CA GLY A 236 12.26 2.35 7.98
C GLY A 236 13.06 3.33 7.11
N ASP A 237 13.01 3.16 5.79
CA ASP A 237 13.47 4.14 4.80
C ASP A 237 12.26 4.84 4.17
N LEU A 238 12.44 6.04 3.58
CA LEU A 238 11.34 6.75 2.94
C LEU A 238 10.66 5.89 1.89
N PHE A 239 11.45 5.18 1.07
CA PHE A 239 10.98 4.15 0.14
C PHE A 239 11.84 2.91 0.25
N ALA A 240 11.24 1.73 0.04
CA ALA A 240 11.92 0.44 0.19
C ALA A 240 13.10 0.26 -0.76
N TYR A 241 13.08 0.87 -1.96
CA TYR A 241 14.20 0.82 -2.88
C TYR A 241 15.52 1.35 -2.27
N MET A 242 15.44 2.30 -1.34
CA MET A 242 16.60 2.86 -0.65
C MET A 242 17.29 1.83 0.23
N TYR A 243 16.50 1.02 0.96
CA TYR A 243 17.01 -0.09 1.75
C TYR A 243 17.72 -1.13 0.88
N TYR A 244 17.13 -1.48 -0.26
CA TYR A 244 17.72 -2.49 -1.16
C TYR A 244 18.89 -1.98 -1.99
N GLY A 245 19.10 -0.66 -2.08
CA GLY A 245 20.12 -0.06 -2.94
C GLY A 245 19.87 -0.33 -4.44
N VAL A 246 18.64 -0.61 -4.82
CA VAL A 246 18.24 -0.88 -6.20
C VAL A 246 17.26 0.19 -6.67
N THR A 247 17.73 1.07 -7.55
CA THR A 247 16.92 2.17 -8.07
C THR A 247 16.02 1.68 -9.22
N PRO A 248 14.69 1.85 -9.10
CA PRO A 248 13.78 1.55 -10.21
C PRO A 248 13.78 2.67 -11.26
N ASP A 249 13.23 2.39 -12.44
CA ASP A 249 12.96 3.38 -13.48
C ASP A 249 11.66 4.15 -13.21
N ILE A 250 10.68 3.47 -12.63
CA ILE A 250 9.38 4.03 -12.24
C ILE A 250 9.06 3.55 -10.83
N LEU A 251 8.58 4.46 -9.99
CA LEU A 251 8.08 4.16 -8.65
C LEU A 251 6.66 4.68 -8.50
N THR A 252 5.77 3.88 -7.90
CA THR A 252 4.41 4.30 -7.56
C THR A 252 4.21 4.36 -6.05
N SER A 253 3.49 5.38 -5.60
CA SER A 253 3.20 5.63 -4.19
C SER A 253 1.75 6.07 -4.01
N ALA A 254 1.13 5.68 -2.89
CA ALA A 254 -0.22 6.10 -2.47
C ALA A 254 -0.36 5.90 -0.96
N LYS A 255 -1.54 5.51 -0.48
CA LYS A 255 -1.79 5.13 0.94
C LYS A 255 -1.17 6.11 1.93
N ALA A 256 -0.02 5.76 2.52
CA ALA A 256 0.70 6.57 3.49
C ALA A 256 1.08 7.96 2.97
N LEU A 257 1.23 8.16 1.65
CA LEU A 257 1.47 9.45 1.03
C LEU A 257 0.38 10.47 1.42
N GLY A 258 -0.87 10.04 1.46
CA GLY A 258 -2.01 10.90 1.84
C GLY A 258 -2.36 10.82 3.33
N GLY A 259 -1.82 9.85 4.08
CA GLY A 259 -2.11 9.68 5.50
C GLY A 259 -3.59 9.51 5.84
N GLY A 260 -4.40 9.05 4.89
CA GLY A 260 -5.87 8.91 4.96
C GLY A 260 -6.61 9.72 3.90
N PHE A 261 -6.00 10.74 3.30
CA PHE A 261 -6.59 11.49 2.20
C PHE A 261 -6.26 10.82 0.85
N PRO A 262 -7.22 10.69 -0.09
CA PRO A 262 -6.98 10.05 -1.38
C PRO A 262 -6.00 10.83 -2.26
N ILE A 263 -4.82 10.28 -2.45
CA ILE A 263 -3.78 10.78 -3.36
C ILE A 263 -2.83 9.64 -3.71
N SER A 264 -2.25 9.70 -4.89
CA SER A 264 -1.12 8.86 -5.29
C SER A 264 -0.18 9.62 -6.20
N ALA A 265 1.00 9.05 -6.40
CA ALA A 265 2.03 9.60 -7.28
C ALA A 265 2.69 8.49 -8.08
N MET A 266 3.06 8.80 -9.32
CA MET A 266 4.01 8.03 -10.11
C MET A 266 5.23 8.91 -10.37
N LEU A 267 6.40 8.40 -10.02
CA LEU A 267 7.70 9.07 -10.07
C LEU A 267 8.60 8.38 -11.09
N THR A 268 9.37 9.15 -11.86
CA THR A 268 10.28 8.60 -12.87
C THR A 268 11.37 9.62 -13.25
N THR A 269 12.32 9.23 -14.11
CA THR A 269 13.34 10.11 -14.65
C THR A 269 12.77 11.06 -15.71
N ALA A 270 13.51 12.13 -16.03
CA ALA A 270 13.14 13.07 -17.09
C ALA A 270 13.16 12.40 -18.49
N GLU A 271 14.10 11.50 -18.70
CA GLU A 271 14.21 10.73 -19.94
C GLU A 271 12.96 9.90 -20.21
N ILE A 272 12.54 9.07 -19.25
CA ILE A 272 11.38 8.18 -19.39
C ILE A 272 10.10 9.03 -19.51
N ALA A 273 9.96 10.06 -18.68
CA ALA A 273 8.82 10.96 -18.71
C ALA A 273 8.67 11.66 -20.07
N SER A 274 9.77 11.90 -20.80
CA SER A 274 9.76 12.57 -22.13
C SER A 274 9.04 11.77 -23.22
N ALA A 275 8.72 10.50 -22.98
CA ALA A 275 7.87 9.73 -23.89
C ALA A 275 6.43 10.24 -23.89
N PHE A 276 5.90 10.66 -22.74
CA PHE A 276 4.56 11.26 -22.68
C PHE A 276 4.58 12.72 -23.16
N HIS A 277 3.48 13.14 -23.73
CA HIS A 277 3.20 14.50 -24.17
C HIS A 277 1.79 14.93 -23.71
N PRO A 278 1.44 16.22 -23.76
CA PRO A 278 0.09 16.66 -23.42
C PRO A 278 -0.98 15.87 -24.15
N GLY A 279 -1.92 15.28 -23.40
CA GLY A 279 -2.99 14.41 -23.90
C GLY A 279 -2.68 12.90 -23.86
N SER A 280 -1.44 12.46 -23.61
CA SER A 280 -1.12 11.03 -23.53
C SER A 280 -1.81 10.33 -22.36
N HIS A 281 -2.00 11.01 -21.26
CA HIS A 281 -2.67 10.54 -20.05
C HIS A 281 -3.25 11.71 -19.27
N GLY A 282 -4.14 11.46 -18.31
CA GLY A 282 -4.75 12.52 -17.52
C GLY A 282 -5.60 12.03 -16.37
N SER A 283 -5.92 12.96 -15.48
CA SER A 283 -6.82 12.81 -14.36
C SER A 283 -7.54 14.10 -14.10
N THR A 284 -8.84 14.05 -13.76
CA THR A 284 -9.59 15.26 -13.38
C THR A 284 -9.13 15.77 -12.02
N TYR A 285 -8.98 14.89 -11.02
CA TYR A 285 -8.70 15.26 -9.63
C TYR A 285 -7.23 15.10 -9.23
N GLY A 286 -6.44 14.34 -9.98
CA GLY A 286 -5.03 14.11 -9.67
C GLY A 286 -4.25 15.42 -9.58
N GLY A 287 -3.54 15.60 -8.46
CA GLY A 287 -2.81 16.83 -8.17
C GLY A 287 -3.68 17.99 -7.66
N ASN A 288 -4.90 17.72 -7.19
CA ASN A 288 -5.73 18.77 -6.60
C ASN A 288 -5.05 19.38 -5.37
N PRO A 289 -5.23 20.71 -5.14
CA PRO A 289 -4.53 21.43 -4.08
C PRO A 289 -4.82 20.87 -2.68
N LEU A 290 -6.03 20.40 -2.42
CA LEU A 290 -6.41 19.89 -1.11
C LEU A 290 -5.65 18.61 -0.75
N ALA A 291 -5.63 17.62 -1.66
CA ALA A 291 -4.89 16.39 -1.48
C ALA A 291 -3.37 16.61 -1.36
N CYS A 292 -2.83 17.52 -2.21
CA CYS A 292 -1.40 17.81 -2.21
C CYS A 292 -0.94 18.56 -0.96
N ALA A 293 -1.79 19.42 -0.38
CA ALA A 293 -1.50 20.10 0.89
C ALA A 293 -1.44 19.11 2.04
N VAL A 294 -2.41 18.20 2.14
CA VAL A 294 -2.43 17.15 3.18
C VAL A 294 -1.24 16.20 3.02
N ALA A 295 -0.96 15.74 1.79
CA ALA A 295 0.18 14.86 1.52
C ALA A 295 1.52 15.55 1.79
N GLY A 296 1.63 16.85 1.51
CA GLY A 296 2.81 17.65 1.86
C GLY A 296 3.08 17.68 3.36
N ALA A 297 2.03 17.83 4.18
CA ALA A 297 2.15 17.77 5.63
C ALA A 297 2.48 16.36 6.14
N ALA A 298 1.93 15.31 5.51
CA ALA A 298 2.28 13.92 5.82
C ALA A 298 3.75 13.65 5.52
N PHE A 299 4.22 14.05 4.34
CA PHE A 299 5.60 13.90 3.91
C PHE A 299 6.59 14.56 4.88
N ASP A 300 6.33 15.79 5.31
CA ASP A 300 7.21 16.55 6.21
C ASP A 300 7.43 15.84 7.55
N ILE A 301 6.45 15.08 8.04
CA ILE A 301 6.55 14.34 9.29
C ILE A 301 7.21 12.98 9.04
N ILE A 302 6.77 12.27 8.02
CA ILE A 302 7.27 10.91 7.74
C ILE A 302 8.76 10.94 7.36
N ASN A 303 9.16 11.91 6.55
CA ASN A 303 10.55 12.04 6.09
C ASN A 303 11.43 12.76 7.12
N THR A 304 11.36 12.34 8.37
CA THR A 304 12.25 12.82 9.45
C THR A 304 13.03 11.66 10.05
N PRO A 305 14.27 11.87 10.51
CA PRO A 305 15.05 10.84 11.19
C PRO A 305 14.31 10.23 12.38
N GLU A 306 13.60 11.05 13.16
CA GLU A 306 12.84 10.60 14.33
C GLU A 306 11.82 9.51 13.97
N VAL A 307 11.06 9.69 12.88
CA VAL A 307 10.07 8.70 12.43
C VAL A 307 10.74 7.50 11.81
N LEU A 308 11.67 7.71 10.84
CA LEU A 308 12.26 6.62 10.06
C LEU A 308 13.14 5.70 10.93
N GLU A 309 14.02 6.26 11.76
CA GLU A 309 14.90 5.49 12.65
C GLU A 309 14.11 4.79 13.77
N GLY A 310 12.98 5.37 14.20
CA GLY A 310 12.11 4.77 15.23
C GLY A 310 11.38 3.49 14.78
N ILE A 311 11.30 3.22 13.48
CA ILE A 311 10.55 2.09 12.93
C ILE A 311 11.09 0.74 13.40
N GLN A 312 12.40 0.57 13.45
CA GLN A 312 13.01 -0.72 13.82
C GLN A 312 12.76 -1.08 15.28
N ALA A 313 12.83 -0.10 16.20
CA ALA A 313 12.52 -0.34 17.62
C ALA A 313 11.06 -0.76 17.81
N LYS A 314 10.13 -0.09 17.14
CA LYS A 314 8.70 -0.45 17.16
C LYS A 314 8.46 -1.84 16.56
N ARG A 315 9.10 -2.15 15.42
CA ARG A 315 9.06 -3.49 14.83
C ARG A 315 9.50 -4.55 15.83
N GLN A 316 10.66 -4.36 16.47
CA GLN A 316 11.18 -5.34 17.43
C GLN A 316 10.18 -5.58 18.57
N ARG A 317 9.53 -4.52 19.08
CA ARG A 317 8.50 -4.65 20.10
C ARG A 317 7.31 -5.51 19.66
N PHE A 318 6.81 -5.31 18.43
CA PHE A 318 5.76 -6.19 17.86
C PHE A 318 6.24 -7.65 17.75
N VAL A 319 7.45 -7.85 17.23
CA VAL A 319 8.03 -9.19 17.06
C VAL A 319 8.19 -9.91 18.40
N ASP A 320 8.67 -9.21 19.43
CA ASP A 320 8.81 -9.77 20.78
C ASP A 320 7.46 -10.22 21.36
N HIS A 321 6.40 -9.44 21.15
CA HIS A 321 5.04 -9.84 21.56
C HIS A 321 4.53 -11.04 20.75
N LEU A 322 4.70 -11.06 19.43
CA LEU A 322 4.29 -12.18 18.59
C LEU A 322 5.03 -13.47 18.95
N GLN A 323 6.33 -13.37 19.24
CA GLN A 323 7.12 -14.52 19.70
C GLN A 323 6.64 -15.05 21.06
N LYS A 324 6.30 -14.17 22.00
CA LYS A 324 5.71 -14.59 23.29
C LYS A 324 4.37 -15.29 23.11
N ILE A 325 3.53 -14.78 22.20
CA ILE A 325 2.25 -15.40 21.85
C ILE A 325 2.49 -16.80 21.27
N ASP A 326 3.45 -16.93 20.35
CA ASP A 326 3.77 -18.24 19.77
C ASP A 326 4.36 -19.21 20.79
N GLN A 327 5.26 -18.77 21.66
CA GLN A 327 5.82 -19.58 22.75
C GLN A 327 4.74 -20.10 23.69
N GLN A 328 3.69 -19.32 23.93
CA GLN A 328 2.60 -19.70 24.83
C GLN A 328 1.53 -20.57 24.16
N TYR A 329 1.22 -20.31 22.90
CA TYR A 329 0.04 -20.84 22.23
C TYR A 329 0.33 -21.68 20.99
N ASP A 330 1.57 -21.72 20.53
CA ASP A 330 2.03 -22.53 19.38
C ASP A 330 1.23 -22.25 18.09
N VAL A 331 1.03 -20.96 17.74
CA VAL A 331 0.09 -20.54 16.70
C VAL A 331 0.75 -20.07 15.40
N PHE A 332 2.01 -19.57 15.45
CA PHE A 332 2.71 -19.02 14.29
C PHE A 332 3.86 -19.94 13.84
N SER A 333 3.97 -20.12 12.53
CA SER A 333 5.11 -20.83 11.90
C SER A 333 6.25 -19.88 11.51
N ASP A 334 5.92 -18.60 11.22
CA ASP A 334 6.89 -17.60 10.80
C ASP A 334 6.40 -16.19 11.15
N ILE A 335 7.34 -15.30 11.48
CA ILE A 335 7.10 -13.87 11.70
C ILE A 335 8.05 -13.10 10.80
N ARG A 336 7.52 -12.43 9.78
CA ARG A 336 8.29 -11.83 8.68
C ARG A 336 7.87 -10.41 8.32
N GLY A 337 8.40 -9.89 7.22
CA GLY A 337 8.16 -8.54 6.71
C GLY A 337 9.27 -7.55 7.08
N MET A 338 9.08 -6.27 6.78
CA MET A 338 10.05 -5.20 7.02
C MET A 338 9.39 -4.01 7.71
N GLY A 339 10.12 -3.37 8.61
CA GLY A 339 9.62 -2.23 9.37
C GLY A 339 8.26 -2.54 10.00
N LEU A 340 7.30 -1.65 9.86
CA LEU A 340 5.94 -1.81 10.36
C LEU A 340 4.96 -2.38 9.30
N LEU A 341 5.44 -3.23 8.42
CA LEU A 341 4.64 -4.16 7.62
C LEU A 341 5.02 -5.57 8.06
N ILE A 342 4.25 -6.13 9.01
CA ILE A 342 4.58 -7.36 9.72
C ILE A 342 3.54 -8.43 9.39
N GLY A 343 4.02 -9.62 9.03
CA GLY A 343 3.22 -10.81 8.80
C GLY A 343 3.54 -11.88 9.83
N ALA A 344 2.51 -12.50 10.41
CA ALA A 344 2.64 -13.68 11.26
C ALA A 344 1.86 -14.81 10.59
N GLU A 345 2.58 -15.81 10.06
CA GLU A 345 2.00 -16.94 9.34
C GLU A 345 1.48 -17.97 10.33
N LEU A 346 0.25 -18.41 10.12
CA LEU A 346 -0.39 -19.43 10.94
C LEU A 346 0.20 -20.81 10.69
N LYS A 347 0.34 -21.61 11.75
CA LYS A 347 0.75 -23.01 11.64
C LYS A 347 -0.24 -23.84 10.83
N PRO A 348 0.18 -25.01 10.27
CA PRO A 348 -0.63 -25.81 9.35
C PRO A 348 -2.04 -26.14 9.84
N HIS A 349 -2.21 -26.36 11.14
CA HIS A 349 -3.52 -26.70 11.72
C HIS A 349 -4.47 -25.50 11.90
N TYR A 350 -3.96 -24.26 11.70
CA TYR A 350 -4.74 -23.02 11.66
C TYR A 350 -4.86 -22.43 10.26
N LYS A 351 -4.32 -23.06 9.22
CA LYS A 351 -4.43 -22.57 7.84
C LYS A 351 -5.87 -22.30 7.42
N GLY A 352 -6.07 -21.23 6.66
CA GLY A 352 -7.40 -20.77 6.23
C GLY A 352 -8.12 -19.91 7.27
N ARG A 353 -7.60 -19.75 8.48
CA ARG A 353 -8.32 -19.16 9.60
C ARG A 353 -7.88 -17.73 9.97
N ALA A 354 -7.00 -17.10 9.18
CA ALA A 354 -6.52 -15.75 9.50
C ALA A 354 -7.68 -14.76 9.69
N ARG A 355 -8.78 -14.92 8.97
CA ARG A 355 -9.96 -14.07 9.12
C ARG A 355 -10.70 -14.30 10.45
N ASP A 356 -10.69 -15.52 10.99
CA ASP A 356 -11.28 -15.80 12.29
C ASP A 356 -10.52 -15.08 13.40
N PHE A 357 -9.16 -15.08 13.34
CA PHE A 357 -8.31 -14.33 14.27
C PHE A 357 -8.51 -12.83 14.17
N LEU A 358 -8.74 -12.29 12.96
CA LEU A 358 -9.08 -10.88 12.77
C LEU A 358 -10.37 -10.51 13.51
N TYR A 359 -11.43 -11.31 13.37
CA TYR A 359 -12.70 -11.06 14.05
C TYR A 359 -12.58 -11.24 15.57
N ALA A 360 -11.87 -12.27 16.04
CA ALA A 360 -11.60 -12.43 17.46
C ALA A 360 -10.83 -11.24 18.06
N GLY A 361 -9.88 -10.68 17.31
CA GLY A 361 -9.19 -9.44 17.67
C GLY A 361 -10.16 -8.27 17.85
N ALA A 362 -11.06 -8.07 16.89
CA ALA A 362 -12.07 -7.03 16.96
C ALA A 362 -13.01 -7.20 18.18
N GLU A 363 -13.37 -8.42 18.55
CA GLU A 363 -14.18 -8.69 19.75
C GLU A 363 -13.51 -8.22 21.04
N VAL A 364 -12.18 -8.31 21.13
CA VAL A 364 -11.42 -7.86 22.32
C VAL A 364 -10.84 -6.46 22.17
N GLY A 365 -11.19 -5.73 21.12
CA GLY A 365 -10.82 -4.32 20.94
C GLY A 365 -9.44 -4.11 20.32
N VAL A 366 -8.97 -4.98 19.43
CA VAL A 366 -7.79 -4.74 18.60
C VAL A 366 -8.12 -5.04 17.14
N MET A 367 -7.74 -4.13 16.25
CA MET A 367 -7.92 -4.28 14.82
C MET A 367 -6.61 -4.72 14.17
N VAL A 368 -6.66 -5.87 13.49
CA VAL A 368 -5.58 -6.42 12.70
C VAL A 368 -6.10 -6.72 11.29
N LEU A 369 -5.23 -7.09 10.38
CA LEU A 369 -5.57 -7.49 9.02
C LEU A 369 -5.16 -8.95 8.76
N ASN A 370 -5.56 -9.45 7.60
CA ASN A 370 -4.99 -10.66 7.04
C ASN A 370 -4.35 -10.37 5.67
N ALA A 371 -3.31 -11.11 5.32
CA ALA A 371 -2.68 -11.12 4.00
C ALA A 371 -2.81 -12.53 3.41
N GLY A 372 -3.86 -12.74 2.63
CA GLY A 372 -4.28 -14.08 2.23
C GLY A 372 -4.99 -14.83 3.38
N PRO A 373 -5.20 -16.16 3.24
CA PRO A 373 -5.94 -16.95 4.20
C PRO A 373 -5.15 -17.35 5.46
N ASP A 374 -3.81 -17.28 5.39
CA ASP A 374 -2.91 -17.93 6.34
C ASP A 374 -2.03 -16.96 7.15
N VAL A 375 -2.06 -15.66 6.87
CA VAL A 375 -1.15 -14.69 7.48
C VAL A 375 -1.92 -13.58 8.17
N MET A 376 -1.64 -13.37 9.46
CA MET A 376 -2.04 -12.17 10.17
C MET A 376 -1.11 -11.02 9.79
N ARG A 377 -1.66 -9.86 9.45
CA ARG A 377 -0.89 -8.68 9.05
C ARG A 377 -1.11 -7.53 10.02
N PHE A 378 0.00 -6.89 10.38
CA PHE A 378 0.04 -5.70 11.21
C PHE A 378 0.67 -4.56 10.40
N ALA A 379 -0.05 -3.47 10.28
CA ALA A 379 0.38 -2.27 9.55
C ALA A 379 -0.03 -1.00 10.34
N PRO A 380 0.44 -0.84 11.60
CA PRO A 380 0.06 0.25 12.48
C PRO A 380 0.54 1.61 11.96
N SER A 381 0.18 2.68 12.65
CA SER A 381 0.78 3.99 12.46
C SER A 381 2.30 3.92 12.66
N LEU A 382 3.07 4.69 11.88
CA LEU A 382 4.53 4.82 12.03
C LEU A 382 4.91 5.51 13.34
N VAL A 383 3.99 6.31 13.86
CA VAL A 383 4.13 7.05 15.12
C VAL A 383 3.33 6.40 16.26
N VAL A 384 2.98 5.11 16.12
CA VAL A 384 2.32 4.36 17.20
C VAL A 384 3.14 4.43 18.48
N GLU A 385 2.49 4.71 19.61
CA GLU A 385 3.15 4.75 20.92
C GLU A 385 3.42 3.34 21.45
N ASP A 386 4.50 3.18 22.21
CA ASP A 386 4.87 1.90 22.82
C ASP A 386 3.76 1.33 23.70
N ALA A 387 3.06 2.20 24.44
CA ALA A 387 1.94 1.80 25.26
C ALA A 387 0.76 1.23 24.45
N ASP A 388 0.49 1.79 23.26
CA ASP A 388 -0.54 1.28 22.34
C ASP A 388 -0.12 -0.08 21.74
N ILE A 389 1.19 -0.25 21.46
CA ILE A 389 1.72 -1.54 21.00
C ILE A 389 1.50 -2.60 22.07
N ASP A 390 1.92 -2.34 23.31
CA ASP A 390 1.81 -3.29 24.43
C ASP A 390 0.37 -3.66 24.70
N GLU A 391 -0.52 -2.67 24.81
CA GLU A 391 -1.93 -2.92 25.09
C GLU A 391 -2.61 -3.69 23.94
N GLY A 392 -2.42 -3.25 22.70
CA GLY A 392 -3.02 -3.91 21.54
C GLY A 392 -2.52 -5.33 21.37
N MET A 393 -1.23 -5.60 21.63
CA MET A 393 -0.67 -6.95 21.55
C MET A 393 -1.12 -7.84 22.71
N GLN A 394 -1.38 -7.29 23.91
CA GLN A 394 -2.03 -8.02 25.01
C GLN A 394 -3.46 -8.41 24.64
N ARG A 395 -4.23 -7.47 24.06
CA ARG A 395 -5.58 -7.76 23.54
C ARG A 395 -5.52 -8.84 22.45
N PHE A 396 -4.54 -8.78 21.54
CA PHE A 396 -4.38 -9.78 20.50
C PHE A 396 -4.00 -11.17 21.07
N ALA A 397 -3.14 -11.23 22.08
CA ALA A 397 -2.85 -12.49 22.80
C ALA A 397 -4.12 -13.12 23.39
N HIS A 398 -5.00 -12.29 23.94
CA HIS A 398 -6.31 -12.75 24.46
C HIS A 398 -7.22 -13.27 23.35
N ALA A 399 -7.22 -12.60 22.17
CA ALA A 399 -7.94 -13.10 20.99
C ALA A 399 -7.43 -14.47 20.55
N VAL A 400 -6.11 -14.65 20.52
CA VAL A 400 -5.46 -15.94 20.19
C VAL A 400 -5.86 -17.02 21.17
N ALA A 401 -5.76 -16.79 22.49
CA ALA A 401 -6.17 -17.74 23.51
C ALA A 401 -7.62 -18.19 23.33
N LYS A 402 -8.53 -17.23 23.13
CA LYS A 402 -9.96 -17.52 22.88
C LYS A 402 -10.17 -18.38 21.63
N MET A 403 -9.42 -18.10 20.55
CA MET A 403 -9.54 -18.82 19.28
C MET A 403 -9.09 -20.26 19.35
N ILE A 404 -8.14 -20.58 20.23
CA ILE A 404 -7.61 -21.94 20.40
C ILE A 404 -8.26 -22.69 21.57
N GLY A 405 -9.13 -22.03 22.35
CA GLY A 405 -9.81 -22.62 23.50
C GLY A 405 -8.91 -22.77 24.75
N ALA A 406 -7.93 -21.85 24.90
CA ALA A 406 -6.97 -21.84 26.01
C ALA A 406 -7.36 -20.85 27.10
#